data_ca1adde54e64afea64e4dbb7841415d1
#
_entry.id   ca1adde54e64afea64e4dbb7841415d1
#
_cell.length_a   1.000
_cell.length_b   1.000
_cell.length_c   1.000
_cell.angle_alpha   90.00
_cell.angle_beta   90.00
_cell.angle_gamma   90.00
#
_symmetry.space_group_name_H-M   'P 1'
#
loop_
_entity.id
_entity.type
_entity.pdbx_description
1 polymer ?
#
loop_
_entity_poly.entity_id
_entity_poly.type
_entity_poly.pdbx_seq_one_letter_code
_entity_poly.pdbx_strand_id
1 'polypeptide(L)'
;SGLDIAALCFEENDLLDQTEYTQAALVTVCMAMEKVLRERGLAPDVTAGLSLGEYCAIASAGGMSTENAITTVRKRGILMQNAVPGGQGAMAAVLGLDAGKIEEVLADRSGVMIANYNCPGQIVITGWKEDVEQAADALKEAGAKRVLPLNVSGPFHSSLLEQAGEELGKELEQVDFSDLQIPYVTNVTAEYVTDITKTKELL
;
A
#
# COMPACT_ATOMS: atom_id res chain seq x y z
N SER A 1 -10.20 -4.80 15.06
CA SER A 1 -8.99 -3.95 15.16
C SER A 1 -8.73 -3.44 16.59
N GLY A 2 -9.76 -3.39 17.45
CA GLY A 2 -9.67 -2.82 18.80
C GLY A 2 -9.59 -1.29 18.85
N LEU A 3 -9.75 -0.61 17.72
CA LEU A 3 -9.71 0.84 17.60
C LEU A 3 -11.12 1.43 17.56
N ASP A 4 -11.32 2.58 18.19
CA ASP A 4 -12.47 3.45 17.94
C ASP A 4 -12.21 4.24 16.65
N ILE A 5 -12.66 3.66 15.53
CA ILE A 5 -12.45 4.26 14.20
C ILE A 5 -13.24 5.56 14.05
N ALA A 6 -14.38 5.70 14.70
CA ALA A 6 -15.17 6.92 14.64
C ALA A 6 -14.43 8.08 15.32
N ALA A 7 -13.95 7.89 16.55
CA ALA A 7 -13.12 8.87 17.22
C ALA A 7 -11.85 9.19 16.41
N LEU A 8 -11.16 8.15 15.89
CA LEU A 8 -9.96 8.32 15.08
C LEU A 8 -10.18 9.17 13.82
N CYS A 9 -11.35 9.03 13.16
CA CYS A 9 -11.64 9.74 11.92
C CYS A 9 -12.30 11.11 12.10
N PHE A 10 -13.02 11.35 13.20
CA PHE A 10 -13.86 12.54 13.36
C PHE A 10 -13.44 13.45 14.51
N GLU A 11 -12.49 13.03 15.36
CA GLU A 11 -11.91 13.86 16.41
C GLU A 11 -10.48 14.29 16.04
N GLU A 12 -10.05 15.45 16.52
CA GLU A 12 -8.71 15.94 16.28
C GLU A 12 -7.67 15.06 16.99
N ASN A 13 -6.72 14.52 16.22
CA ASN A 13 -5.64 13.68 16.73
C ASN A 13 -4.46 13.61 15.74
N ASP A 14 -3.29 13.16 16.22
CA ASP A 14 -2.07 12.97 15.41
C ASP A 14 -1.86 11.50 14.99
N LEU A 15 -2.84 10.62 15.21
CA LEU A 15 -2.67 9.17 14.98
C LEU A 15 -2.86 8.80 13.51
N LEU A 16 -3.69 9.54 12.78
CA LEU A 16 -3.99 9.21 11.37
C LEU A 16 -2.78 9.28 10.44
N ASP A 17 -1.73 10.02 10.80
CA ASP A 17 -0.47 10.07 10.04
C ASP A 17 0.44 8.84 10.28
N GLN A 18 0.11 8.02 11.28
CA GLN A 18 0.84 6.79 11.58
C GLN A 18 0.19 5.63 10.83
N THR A 19 0.98 4.92 10.00
CA THR A 19 0.42 3.89 9.08
C THR A 19 -0.34 2.78 9.80
N GLU A 20 0.01 2.46 11.03
CA GLU A 20 -0.68 1.46 11.85
C GLU A 20 -2.15 1.83 12.14
N TYR A 21 -2.49 3.13 12.20
CA TYR A 21 -3.86 3.62 12.35
C TYR A 21 -4.51 3.94 11.01
N THR A 22 -3.74 4.57 10.09
CA THR A 22 -4.20 4.95 8.76
C THR A 22 -4.82 3.76 8.02
N GLN A 23 -4.13 2.62 8.03
CA GLN A 23 -4.57 1.46 7.25
C GLN A 23 -5.93 0.95 7.71
N ALA A 24 -6.13 0.77 9.03
CA ALA A 24 -7.40 0.31 9.56
C ALA A 24 -8.54 1.33 9.34
N ALA A 25 -8.25 2.62 9.50
CA ALA A 25 -9.21 3.68 9.27
C ALA A 25 -9.67 3.73 7.81
N LEU A 26 -8.71 3.75 6.86
CA LEU A 26 -9.02 3.80 5.42
C LEU A 26 -9.83 2.59 4.96
N VAL A 27 -9.44 1.37 5.34
CA VAL A 27 -10.20 0.16 4.94
C VAL A 27 -11.59 0.18 5.55
N THR A 28 -11.75 0.58 6.81
CA THR A 28 -13.08 0.68 7.43
C THR A 28 -13.98 1.67 6.69
N VAL A 29 -13.46 2.86 6.36
CA VAL A 29 -14.21 3.89 5.62
C VAL A 29 -14.55 3.42 4.21
N CYS A 30 -13.60 2.82 3.48
CA CYS A 30 -13.83 2.29 2.13
C CYS A 30 -14.93 1.22 2.14
N MET A 31 -14.87 0.26 3.06
CA MET A 31 -15.88 -0.80 3.16
C MET A 31 -17.25 -0.27 3.59
N ALA A 32 -17.28 0.77 4.44
CA ALA A 32 -18.54 1.43 4.81
C ALA A 32 -19.17 2.16 3.60
N MET A 33 -18.37 2.86 2.80
CA MET A 33 -18.84 3.50 1.57
C MET A 33 -19.34 2.46 0.55
N GLU A 34 -18.59 1.38 0.35
CA GLU A 34 -18.97 0.29 -0.53
C GLU A 34 -20.32 -0.32 -0.12
N LYS A 35 -20.52 -0.58 1.18
CA LYS A 35 -21.79 -1.10 1.69
C LYS A 35 -22.98 -0.20 1.30
N VAL A 36 -22.83 1.13 1.45
CA VAL A 36 -23.87 2.08 1.06
C VAL A 36 -24.14 2.05 -0.45
N LEU A 37 -23.08 1.90 -1.28
CA LEU A 37 -23.25 1.79 -2.72
C LEU A 37 -24.01 0.52 -3.11
N ARG A 38 -23.67 -0.62 -2.50
CA ARG A 38 -24.37 -1.90 -2.72
C ARG A 38 -25.84 -1.84 -2.31
N GLU A 39 -26.16 -1.21 -1.19
CA GLU A 39 -27.55 -0.98 -0.74
C GLU A 39 -28.34 -0.13 -1.75
N ARG A 40 -27.65 0.69 -2.56
CA ARG A 40 -28.25 1.48 -3.64
C ARG A 40 -28.25 0.78 -5.01
N GLY A 41 -27.89 -0.50 -5.05
CA GLY A 41 -27.91 -1.34 -6.25
C GLY A 41 -26.67 -1.21 -7.14
N LEU A 42 -25.60 -0.55 -6.68
CA LEU A 42 -24.32 -0.53 -7.40
C LEU A 42 -23.48 -1.72 -6.97
N ALA A 43 -23.08 -2.54 -7.94
CA ALA A 43 -22.19 -3.68 -7.71
C ALA A 43 -21.06 -3.65 -8.76
N PRO A 44 -19.81 -3.92 -8.37
CA PRO A 44 -18.72 -4.02 -9.32
C PRO A 44 -18.73 -5.35 -10.07
N ASP A 45 -18.24 -5.37 -11.30
CA ASP A 45 -17.91 -6.57 -12.07
C ASP A 45 -16.46 -7.01 -11.85
N VAL A 46 -15.61 -6.09 -11.42
CA VAL A 46 -14.21 -6.31 -11.08
C VAL A 46 -13.77 -5.28 -10.03
N THR A 47 -12.85 -5.66 -9.17
CA THR A 47 -12.29 -4.78 -8.16
C THR A 47 -10.79 -4.63 -8.32
N ALA A 48 -10.26 -3.47 -7.91
CA ALA A 48 -8.83 -3.21 -7.87
C ALA A 48 -8.52 -2.23 -6.73
N GLY A 49 -7.32 -2.31 -6.20
CA GLY A 49 -6.86 -1.38 -5.17
C GLY A 49 -5.35 -1.36 -5.10
N LEU A 50 -4.76 -0.17 -4.89
CA LEU A 50 -3.32 -0.04 -4.78
C LEU A 50 -2.87 -0.31 -3.34
N SER A 51 -1.89 -1.19 -3.17
CA SER A 51 -1.26 -1.53 -1.89
C SER A 51 -2.31 -1.89 -0.81
N LEU A 52 -2.60 -0.99 0.12
CA LEU A 52 -3.67 -1.14 1.11
C LEU A 52 -5.03 -1.42 0.48
N GLY A 53 -5.33 -0.78 -0.63
CA GLY A 53 -6.60 -0.91 -1.36
C GLY A 53 -6.85 -2.32 -1.91
N GLU A 54 -5.83 -3.14 -2.09
CA GLU A 54 -5.98 -4.54 -2.53
C GLU A 54 -6.79 -5.37 -1.51
N TYR A 55 -6.63 -5.10 -0.21
CA TYR A 55 -7.46 -5.72 0.83
C TYR A 55 -8.94 -5.35 0.72
N CYS A 56 -9.23 -4.09 0.37
CA CYS A 56 -10.60 -3.68 0.06
C CYS A 56 -11.11 -4.38 -1.21
N ALA A 57 -10.28 -4.48 -2.24
CA ALA A 57 -10.64 -5.14 -3.49
C ALA A 57 -10.97 -6.61 -3.29
N ILE A 58 -10.17 -7.34 -2.51
CA ILE A 58 -10.39 -8.75 -2.18
C ILE A 58 -11.66 -8.91 -1.34
N ALA A 59 -11.89 -8.06 -0.34
CA ALA A 59 -13.10 -8.10 0.49
C ALA A 59 -14.35 -7.79 -0.35
N SER A 60 -14.30 -6.77 -1.21
CA SER A 60 -15.39 -6.43 -2.13
C SER A 60 -15.66 -7.53 -3.15
N ALA A 61 -14.65 -8.27 -3.58
CA ALA A 61 -14.78 -9.44 -4.44
C ALA A 61 -15.33 -10.69 -3.72
N GLY A 62 -15.52 -10.64 -2.40
CA GLY A 62 -16.01 -11.75 -1.59
C GLY A 62 -14.93 -12.69 -1.06
N GLY A 63 -13.66 -12.43 -1.38
CA GLY A 63 -12.52 -13.28 -1.02
C GLY A 63 -12.15 -13.28 0.47
N MET A 64 -12.56 -12.24 1.22
CA MET A 64 -12.45 -12.20 2.68
C MET A 64 -13.57 -11.36 3.29
N SER A 65 -13.83 -11.55 4.57
CA SER A 65 -14.79 -10.70 5.29
C SER A 65 -14.23 -9.29 5.51
N THR A 66 -15.12 -8.30 5.60
CA THR A 66 -14.73 -6.93 5.98
C THR A 66 -13.97 -6.90 7.31
N GLU A 67 -14.38 -7.73 8.28
CA GLU A 67 -13.71 -7.85 9.58
C GLU A 67 -12.28 -8.37 9.43
N ASN A 68 -12.08 -9.43 8.63
CA ASN A 68 -10.76 -9.96 8.33
C ASN A 68 -9.88 -8.93 7.61
N ALA A 69 -10.43 -8.20 6.63
CA ALA A 69 -9.69 -7.13 5.94
C ALA A 69 -9.20 -6.08 6.94
N ILE A 70 -10.08 -5.54 7.81
CA ILE A 70 -9.74 -4.51 8.79
C ILE A 70 -8.72 -5.02 9.83
N THR A 71 -8.87 -6.25 10.31
CA THR A 71 -7.94 -6.81 11.31
C THR A 71 -6.58 -7.11 10.71
N THR A 72 -6.54 -7.62 9.49
CA THR A 72 -5.30 -7.91 8.76
C THR A 72 -4.52 -6.64 8.46
N VAL A 73 -5.19 -5.59 7.93
CA VAL A 73 -4.48 -4.32 7.63
C VAL A 73 -4.06 -3.58 8.90
N ARG A 74 -4.73 -3.78 10.04
CA ARG A 74 -4.24 -3.27 11.33
C ARG A 74 -2.91 -3.92 11.70
N LYS A 75 -2.78 -5.24 11.56
CA LYS A 75 -1.53 -5.97 11.80
C LYS A 75 -0.46 -5.55 10.79
N ARG A 76 -0.82 -5.48 9.50
CA ARG A 76 0.06 -4.98 8.44
C ARG A 76 0.61 -3.59 8.76
N GLY A 77 -0.24 -2.66 9.18
CA GLY A 77 0.15 -1.31 9.57
C GLY A 77 1.15 -1.30 10.74
N ILE A 78 0.93 -2.12 11.76
CA ILE A 78 1.85 -2.26 12.90
C ILE A 78 3.20 -2.82 12.44
N LEU A 79 3.22 -3.88 11.62
CA LEU A 79 4.45 -4.46 11.10
C LEU A 79 5.24 -3.45 10.26
N MET A 80 4.56 -2.75 9.35
CA MET A 80 5.18 -1.72 8.51
C MET A 80 5.68 -0.52 9.32
N GLN A 81 4.94 -0.08 10.34
CA GLN A 81 5.34 1.03 11.22
C GLN A 81 6.63 0.72 11.98
N ASN A 82 6.81 -0.55 12.37
CA ASN A 82 7.92 -0.99 13.21
C ASN A 82 9.09 -1.58 12.40
N ALA A 83 8.97 -1.72 11.08
CA ALA A 83 9.98 -2.35 10.24
C ALA A 83 11.31 -1.58 10.20
N VAL A 84 11.23 -0.24 10.26
CA VAL A 84 12.40 0.63 10.25
C VAL A 84 12.25 1.69 11.35
N PRO A 85 13.32 2.03 12.09
CA PRO A 85 13.26 3.08 13.09
C PRO A 85 12.74 4.39 12.51
N GLY A 86 11.87 5.07 13.26
CA GLY A 86 11.18 6.27 12.81
C GLY A 86 12.15 7.33 12.28
N GLY A 87 11.84 7.90 11.12
CA GLY A 87 12.61 8.95 10.47
C GLY A 87 13.85 8.50 9.69
N GLN A 88 14.17 7.22 9.65
CA GLN A 88 15.30 6.69 8.88
C GLN A 88 14.92 6.30 7.44
N GLY A 89 13.65 6.04 7.18
CA GLY A 89 13.15 5.77 5.84
C GLY A 89 12.44 6.97 5.23
N ALA A 90 12.36 7.01 3.90
CA ALA A 90 11.65 8.05 3.17
C ALA A 90 11.07 7.52 1.86
N MET A 91 10.11 8.28 1.32
CA MET A 91 9.56 8.10 -0.02
C MET A 91 9.46 9.44 -0.73
N ALA A 92 9.59 9.43 -2.05
CA ALA A 92 9.39 10.61 -2.87
C ALA A 92 8.68 10.28 -4.19
N ALA A 93 7.76 11.14 -4.61
CA ALA A 93 7.10 11.03 -5.90
C ALA A 93 7.90 11.76 -6.96
N VAL A 94 8.32 11.04 -8.01
CA VAL A 94 9.03 11.53 -9.18
C VAL A 94 8.01 11.81 -10.28
N LEU A 95 7.93 13.06 -10.73
CA LEU A 95 6.95 13.50 -11.71
C LEU A 95 7.62 13.91 -13.02
N GLY A 96 7.05 13.43 -14.12
CA GLY A 96 7.40 13.87 -15.47
C GLY A 96 8.75 13.37 -15.98
N LEU A 97 9.26 12.27 -15.45
CA LEU A 97 10.41 11.54 -15.96
C LEU A 97 9.95 10.13 -16.36
N ASP A 98 10.56 9.59 -17.40
CA ASP A 98 10.31 8.24 -17.89
C ASP A 98 10.85 7.16 -16.94
N ALA A 99 10.16 6.01 -16.85
CA ALA A 99 10.53 4.92 -15.96
C ALA A 99 11.95 4.40 -16.20
N GLY A 100 12.31 4.15 -17.46
CA GLY A 100 13.65 3.66 -17.81
C GLY A 100 14.76 4.63 -17.41
N LYS A 101 14.47 5.96 -17.46
CA LYS A 101 15.45 6.96 -17.00
C LYS A 101 15.59 6.97 -15.48
N ILE A 102 14.50 6.74 -14.74
CA ILE A 102 14.55 6.60 -13.28
C ILE A 102 15.34 5.35 -12.90
N GLU A 103 15.06 4.22 -13.54
CA GLU A 103 15.79 2.96 -13.35
C GLU A 103 17.30 3.12 -13.61
N GLU A 104 17.69 3.81 -14.69
CA GLU A 104 19.08 4.12 -15.00
C GLU A 104 19.77 4.93 -13.88
N VAL A 105 19.11 5.97 -13.38
CA VAL A 105 19.66 6.82 -12.30
C VAL A 105 19.80 6.05 -10.99
N LEU A 106 18.91 5.08 -10.73
CA LEU A 106 18.92 4.27 -9.51
C LEU A 106 19.81 3.03 -9.59
N ALA A 107 20.26 2.60 -10.78
CA ALA A 107 20.93 1.32 -11.00
C ALA A 107 22.15 1.06 -10.08
N ASP A 108 22.92 2.09 -9.79
CA ASP A 108 24.12 2.00 -8.94
C ASP A 108 23.87 2.44 -7.47
N ARG A 109 22.60 2.54 -7.05
CA ARG A 109 22.20 3.01 -5.73
C ARG A 109 21.51 1.90 -4.93
N SER A 110 22.20 1.34 -3.94
CA SER A 110 21.70 0.19 -3.17
C SER A 110 20.66 0.55 -2.08
N GLY A 111 20.64 1.81 -1.65
CA GLY A 111 19.80 2.27 -0.52
C GLY A 111 18.46 2.88 -0.93
N VAL A 112 18.18 2.95 -2.24
CA VAL A 112 16.93 3.49 -2.79
C VAL A 112 16.46 2.63 -3.97
N MET A 113 15.14 2.49 -4.11
CA MET A 113 14.50 1.70 -5.16
C MET A 113 13.16 2.29 -5.57
N ILE A 114 12.60 1.78 -6.68
CA ILE A 114 11.23 2.12 -7.07
C ILE A 114 10.26 1.35 -6.16
N ALA A 115 9.32 2.08 -5.57
CA ALA A 115 8.20 1.53 -4.79
C ALA A 115 6.98 1.26 -5.66
N ASN A 116 6.58 2.26 -6.47
CA ASN A 116 5.33 2.21 -7.22
C ASN A 116 5.48 2.82 -8.62
N TYR A 117 4.92 2.15 -9.60
CA TYR A 117 4.63 2.69 -10.93
C TYR A 117 3.15 3.12 -10.95
N ASN A 118 2.86 4.34 -10.50
CA ASN A 118 1.46 4.78 -10.32
C ASN A 118 0.75 5.02 -11.65
N CYS A 119 1.41 5.72 -12.56
CA CYS A 119 0.94 5.94 -13.93
C CYS A 119 2.10 6.48 -14.78
N PRO A 120 1.95 6.56 -16.11
CA PRO A 120 2.94 7.19 -16.96
C PRO A 120 3.31 8.60 -16.46
N GLY A 121 4.59 8.80 -16.15
CA GLY A 121 5.12 10.05 -15.62
C GLY A 121 4.93 10.30 -14.12
N GLN A 122 4.46 9.30 -13.36
CA GLN A 122 4.43 9.35 -11.89
C GLN A 122 4.92 8.03 -11.29
N ILE A 123 6.13 8.07 -10.73
CA ILE A 123 6.78 6.93 -10.09
C ILE A 123 7.18 7.34 -8.67
N VAL A 124 7.06 6.42 -7.73
CA VAL A 124 7.47 6.65 -6.34
C VAL A 124 8.75 5.88 -6.07
N ILE A 125 9.74 6.55 -5.50
CA ILE A 125 10.97 5.96 -4.97
C ILE A 125 10.91 5.86 -3.46
N THR A 126 11.61 4.88 -2.90
CA THR A 126 11.60 4.53 -1.48
C THR A 126 12.97 4.03 -1.05
N GLY A 127 13.31 4.16 0.23
CA GLY A 127 14.57 3.66 0.78
C GLY A 127 15.01 4.38 2.04
N TRP A 128 16.31 4.33 2.34
CA TRP A 128 16.87 5.13 3.40
C TRP A 128 16.76 6.62 3.08
N LYS A 129 16.47 7.42 4.08
CA LYS A 129 16.19 8.86 3.92
C LYS A 129 17.29 9.59 3.14
N GLU A 130 18.54 9.39 3.53
CA GLU A 130 19.68 10.04 2.86
C GLU A 130 19.84 9.61 1.41
N ASP A 131 19.62 8.32 1.11
CA ASP A 131 19.71 7.79 -0.26
C ASP A 131 18.55 8.30 -1.13
N VAL A 132 17.34 8.41 -0.58
CA VAL A 132 16.20 8.99 -1.28
C VAL A 132 16.43 10.48 -1.58
N GLU A 133 16.98 11.25 -0.63
CA GLU A 133 17.31 12.66 -0.83
C GLU A 133 18.37 12.84 -1.94
N GLN A 134 19.45 12.05 -1.92
CA GLN A 134 20.49 12.07 -2.97
C GLN A 134 19.94 11.64 -4.33
N ALA A 135 19.08 10.60 -4.35
CA ALA A 135 18.42 10.15 -5.57
C ALA A 135 17.47 11.22 -6.12
N ALA A 136 16.75 11.93 -5.25
CA ALA A 136 15.86 13.00 -5.64
C ALA A 136 16.58 14.13 -6.38
N ASP A 137 17.79 14.49 -5.94
CA ASP A 137 18.60 15.52 -6.61
C ASP A 137 19.12 15.02 -7.95
N ALA A 138 19.65 13.79 -8.01
CA ALA A 138 20.09 13.19 -9.27
C ALA A 138 18.95 13.06 -10.31
N LEU A 139 17.74 12.72 -9.85
CA LEU A 139 16.56 12.62 -10.72
C LEU A 139 16.10 13.99 -11.25
N LYS A 140 16.23 15.05 -10.46
CA LYS A 140 15.99 16.43 -10.94
C LYS A 140 17.00 16.81 -12.02
N GLU A 141 18.30 16.50 -11.80
CA GLU A 141 19.36 16.73 -12.80
C GLU A 141 19.13 15.91 -14.07
N ALA A 142 18.60 14.70 -13.95
CA ALA A 142 18.22 13.84 -15.08
C ALA A 142 16.96 14.29 -15.83
N GLY A 143 16.28 15.36 -15.37
CA GLY A 143 15.16 15.98 -16.05
C GLY A 143 13.77 15.73 -15.45
N ALA A 144 13.68 15.20 -14.23
CA ALA A 144 12.39 15.11 -13.54
C ALA A 144 11.79 16.51 -13.34
N LYS A 145 10.54 16.69 -13.70
CA LYS A 145 9.84 17.98 -13.53
C LYS A 145 9.70 18.37 -12.06
N ARG A 146 9.46 17.38 -11.20
CA ARG A 146 9.40 17.53 -9.74
C ARG A 146 9.80 16.22 -9.08
N VAL A 147 10.44 16.29 -7.92
CA VAL A 147 10.59 15.20 -6.97
C VAL A 147 10.05 15.72 -5.63
N LEU A 148 8.94 15.14 -5.17
CA LEU A 148 8.19 15.61 -4.01
C LEU A 148 8.32 14.58 -2.89
N PRO A 149 8.92 14.95 -1.74
CA PRO A 149 8.89 14.10 -0.55
C PRO A 149 7.45 13.78 -0.15
N LEU A 150 7.19 12.53 0.23
CA LEU A 150 5.90 12.10 0.74
C LEU A 150 5.90 12.17 2.28
N ASN A 151 4.80 12.63 2.85
CA ASN A 151 4.58 12.61 4.29
C ASN A 151 4.11 11.22 4.71
N VAL A 152 5.06 10.29 4.86
CA VAL A 152 4.80 8.91 5.25
C VAL A 152 5.74 8.50 6.38
N SER A 153 5.31 7.51 7.19
CA SER A 153 6.02 7.07 8.39
C SER A 153 7.19 6.10 8.13
N GLY A 154 7.40 5.65 6.88
CA GLY A 154 8.45 4.67 6.58
C GLY A 154 8.72 4.46 5.09
N PRO A 155 9.76 3.65 4.76
CA PRO A 155 10.18 3.34 3.40
C PRO A 155 9.34 2.20 2.81
N PHE A 156 8.04 2.45 2.59
CA PHE A 156 7.11 1.42 2.16
C PHE A 156 7.48 0.85 0.78
N HIS A 157 7.14 -0.42 0.56
CA HIS A 157 7.43 -1.17 -0.67
C HIS A 157 8.94 -1.23 -1.00
N SER A 158 9.78 -1.37 0.00
CA SER A 158 11.22 -1.57 -0.14
C SER A 158 11.67 -2.91 0.45
N SER A 159 12.88 -3.34 0.09
CA SER A 159 13.53 -4.50 0.72
C SER A 159 13.72 -4.35 2.24
N LEU A 160 13.65 -3.12 2.75
CA LEU A 160 13.70 -2.82 4.18
C LEU A 160 12.47 -3.36 4.96
N LEU A 161 11.40 -3.71 4.24
CA LEU A 161 10.18 -4.29 4.80
C LEU A 161 10.08 -5.82 4.63
N GLU A 162 11.12 -6.49 4.14
CA GLU A 162 11.10 -7.92 3.87
C GLU A 162 10.67 -8.73 5.11
N GLN A 163 11.26 -8.45 6.28
CA GLN A 163 10.87 -9.10 7.53
C GLN A 163 9.40 -8.83 7.90
N ALA A 164 8.91 -7.60 7.68
CA ALA A 164 7.50 -7.28 7.92
C ALA A 164 6.58 -8.05 6.96
N GLY A 165 7.00 -8.27 5.72
CA GLY A 165 6.31 -9.12 4.76
C GLY A 165 6.23 -10.58 5.19
N GLU A 166 7.35 -11.15 5.67
CA GLU A 166 7.38 -12.53 6.20
C GLU A 166 6.45 -12.70 7.41
N GLU A 167 6.44 -11.74 8.33
CA GLU A 167 5.53 -11.78 9.49
C GLU A 167 4.07 -11.62 9.07
N LEU A 168 3.79 -10.75 8.09
CA LEU A 168 2.45 -10.62 7.52
C LEU A 168 1.99 -11.91 6.85
N GLY A 169 2.87 -12.61 6.13
CA GLY A 169 2.60 -13.92 5.55
C GLY A 169 2.11 -14.93 6.59
N LYS A 170 2.74 -14.98 7.77
CA LYS A 170 2.30 -15.84 8.90
C LYS A 170 0.92 -15.43 9.43
N GLU A 171 0.62 -14.14 9.47
CA GLU A 171 -0.71 -13.65 9.85
C GLU A 171 -1.78 -14.02 8.81
N LEU A 172 -1.44 -13.95 7.52
CA LEU A 172 -2.33 -14.33 6.42
C LEU A 172 -2.69 -15.82 6.44
N GLU A 173 -1.82 -16.69 6.98
CA GLU A 173 -2.15 -18.11 7.17
C GLU A 173 -3.32 -18.33 8.15
N GLN A 174 -3.57 -17.37 9.05
CA GLN A 174 -4.67 -17.42 10.02
C GLN A 174 -5.96 -16.75 9.50
N VAL A 175 -5.90 -16.14 8.31
CA VAL A 175 -7.07 -15.47 7.71
C VAL A 175 -7.91 -16.49 6.94
N ASP A 176 -9.20 -16.51 7.23
CA ASP A 176 -10.17 -17.27 6.46
C ASP A 176 -10.47 -16.54 5.14
N PHE A 177 -10.08 -17.14 4.04
CA PHE A 177 -10.44 -16.72 2.70
C PHE A 177 -11.63 -17.53 2.17
N SER A 178 -12.44 -16.90 1.33
CA SER A 178 -13.60 -17.49 0.66
C SER A 178 -13.44 -17.40 -0.85
N ASP A 179 -14.20 -18.19 -1.60
CA ASP A 179 -14.21 -18.13 -3.05
C ASP A 179 -14.60 -16.74 -3.55
N LEU A 180 -13.89 -16.24 -4.55
CA LEU A 180 -14.17 -14.96 -5.19
C LEU A 180 -15.51 -15.00 -5.92
N GLN A 181 -16.34 -13.99 -5.72
CA GLN A 181 -17.61 -13.82 -6.44
C GLN A 181 -17.42 -13.09 -7.76
N ILE A 182 -16.43 -12.22 -7.82
CA ILE A 182 -15.96 -11.48 -9.01
C ILE A 182 -14.43 -11.44 -8.99
N PRO A 183 -13.76 -11.22 -10.12
CA PRO A 183 -12.32 -11.09 -10.14
C PRO A 183 -11.84 -9.79 -9.45
N TYR A 184 -10.63 -9.84 -8.87
CA TYR A 184 -9.90 -8.62 -8.52
C TYR A 184 -8.59 -8.54 -9.30
N VAL A 185 -8.01 -7.34 -9.42
CA VAL A 185 -6.70 -7.11 -10.04
C VAL A 185 -5.65 -7.04 -8.93
N THR A 186 -4.64 -7.92 -9.00
CA THR A 186 -3.53 -7.92 -8.04
C THR A 186 -2.48 -6.85 -8.36
N ASN A 187 -1.81 -6.33 -7.33
CA ASN A 187 -0.74 -5.34 -7.50
C ASN A 187 0.54 -5.93 -8.11
N VAL A 188 0.84 -7.20 -7.84
CA VAL A 188 2.11 -7.84 -8.24
C VAL A 188 2.22 -7.99 -9.76
N THR A 189 1.15 -8.46 -10.42
CA THR A 189 1.16 -8.73 -11.87
C THR A 189 0.26 -7.83 -12.69
N ALA A 190 -0.60 -7.03 -12.05
CA ALA A 190 -1.68 -6.26 -12.69
C ALA A 190 -2.65 -7.13 -13.51
N GLU A 191 -2.78 -8.41 -13.15
CA GLU A 191 -3.66 -9.37 -13.82
C GLU A 191 -4.91 -9.67 -12.97
N TYR A 192 -5.94 -10.22 -13.63
CA TYR A 192 -7.13 -10.69 -12.93
C TYR A 192 -6.84 -11.95 -12.13
N VAL A 193 -7.23 -11.93 -10.87
CA VAL A 193 -7.26 -13.09 -9.98
C VAL A 193 -8.71 -13.57 -9.86
N THR A 194 -8.94 -14.82 -10.24
CA THR A 194 -10.24 -15.50 -10.15
C THR A 194 -10.21 -16.71 -9.21
N ASP A 195 -9.01 -17.10 -8.76
CA ASP A 195 -8.76 -18.20 -7.84
C ASP A 195 -8.16 -17.66 -6.55
N ILE A 196 -8.92 -17.73 -5.47
CA ILE A 196 -8.53 -17.21 -4.15
C ILE A 196 -7.29 -17.90 -3.58
N THR A 197 -6.98 -19.12 -3.99
CA THR A 197 -5.83 -19.88 -3.47
C THR A 197 -4.49 -19.20 -3.76
N LYS A 198 -4.42 -18.36 -4.78
CA LYS A 198 -3.24 -17.58 -5.15
C LYS A 198 -3.07 -16.30 -4.33
N THR A 199 -4.12 -15.85 -3.67
CA THR A 199 -4.14 -14.52 -3.04
C THR A 199 -3.11 -14.36 -1.94
N LYS A 200 -2.86 -15.40 -1.13
CA LYS A 200 -1.86 -15.31 -0.03
C LYS A 200 -0.43 -15.08 -0.53
N GLU A 201 -0.09 -15.63 -1.70
CA GLU A 201 1.23 -15.46 -2.31
C GLU A 201 1.38 -14.09 -3.00
N LEU A 202 0.27 -13.45 -3.33
CA LEU A 202 0.23 -12.17 -4.03
C LEU A 202 0.14 -10.96 -3.10
N LEU A 203 -0.20 -11.16 -1.82
CA LEU A 203 -0.26 -10.15 -0.77
C LEU A 203 1.03 -10.02 0.01
#